data_39a7b12f779ba36b18a6f6405714d73f
#
_entry.id   39a7b12f779ba36b18a6f6405714d73f
#
_cell.length_a   1.000
_cell.length_b   1.000
_cell.length_c   1.000
_cell.angle_alpha   90.00
_cell.angle_beta   90.00
_cell.angle_gamma   90.00
#
_symmetry.space_group_name_H-M   'P 1'
#
loop_
_entity.id
_entity.type
_entity.pdbx_description
1 polymer ?
#
loop_
_entity_poly.entity_id
_entity_poly.type
_entity_poly.pdbx_seq_one_letter_code
_entity_poly.pdbx_strand_id
1 'polypeptide(L)'
;AGDSMMTFGALEACYRENVDIGKQLALIGFDDFVFMRIQPAPVAIIDQSVEHMGRTALRNLVQSFSSSSPPEGAVVQTRFIPRESIEFTP
;
A
#
# COMPACT_ATOMS: atom_id res chain seq x y z
N ALA A 1 9.05 -1.21 -1.87
CA ALA A 1 8.95 -2.58 -1.35
C ALA A 1 7.70 -3.26 -1.92
N GLY A 2 7.80 -4.54 -2.28
CA GLY A 2 6.79 -5.25 -3.06
C GLY A 2 5.55 -5.69 -2.27
N ASP A 3 5.63 -5.81 -0.95
CA ASP A 3 4.51 -6.16 -0.09
C ASP A 3 4.72 -5.63 1.33
N SER A 4 3.74 -5.84 2.21
CA SER A 4 3.78 -5.32 3.57
C SER A 4 4.91 -5.90 4.40
N MET A 5 5.23 -7.17 4.24
CA MET A 5 6.33 -7.81 4.98
C MET A 5 7.68 -7.32 4.50
N MET A 6 7.84 -7.10 3.20
CA MET A 6 9.06 -6.51 2.64
C MET A 6 9.22 -5.06 3.10
N THR A 7 8.15 -4.29 3.12
CA THR A 7 8.19 -2.92 3.64
C THR A 7 8.57 -2.89 5.12
N PHE A 8 8.00 -3.77 5.92
CA PHE A 8 8.32 -3.89 7.34
C PHE A 8 9.81 -4.25 7.53
N GLY A 9 10.31 -5.21 6.76
CA GLY A 9 11.72 -5.60 6.80
C GLY A 9 12.66 -4.46 6.40
N ALA A 10 12.28 -3.68 5.39
CA ALA A 10 13.05 -2.50 4.96
C ALA A 10 13.10 -1.44 6.07
N LEU A 11 11.97 -1.17 6.73
CA LEU A 11 11.91 -0.24 7.86
C LEU A 11 12.79 -0.73 9.02
N GLU A 12 12.70 -2.00 9.37
CA GLU A 12 13.53 -2.58 10.43
C GLU A 12 15.03 -2.45 10.12
N ALA A 13 15.42 -2.75 8.90
CA ALA A 13 16.80 -2.62 8.46
C ALA A 13 17.29 -1.17 8.56
N CYS A 14 16.47 -0.20 8.12
CA CYS A 14 16.81 1.21 8.22
C CYS A 14 16.99 1.66 9.66
N TYR A 15 16.13 1.22 10.57
CA TYR A 15 16.26 1.57 11.98
C TYR A 15 17.48 0.92 12.62
N ARG A 16 17.77 -0.31 12.28
CA ARG A 16 18.95 -1.03 12.78
C ARG A 16 20.25 -0.38 12.33
N GLU A 17 20.31 0.09 11.09
CA GLU A 17 21.49 0.71 10.50
C GLU A 17 21.52 2.24 10.66
N ASN A 18 20.56 2.82 11.40
CA ASN A 18 20.44 4.26 11.61
C ASN A 18 20.36 5.07 10.30
N VAL A 19 19.63 4.56 9.33
CA VAL A 19 19.39 5.26 8.05
C VAL A 19 18.17 6.16 8.20
N ASP A 20 18.33 7.44 7.90
CA ASP A 20 17.21 8.40 7.92
C ASP A 20 16.38 8.29 6.63
N ILE A 21 15.19 7.71 6.77
CA ILE A 21 14.25 7.60 5.66
C ILE A 21 13.72 8.99 5.31
N GLY A 22 13.72 9.33 4.03
CA GLY A 22 13.33 10.64 3.54
C GLY A 22 14.47 11.65 3.47
N LYS A 23 15.63 11.34 4.11
CA LYS A 23 16.83 12.18 4.04
C LYS A 23 17.98 11.47 3.36
N GLN A 24 18.30 10.25 3.78
CA GLN A 24 19.36 9.44 3.21
C GLN A 24 18.86 8.42 2.21
N LEU A 25 17.61 7.97 2.37
CA LEU A 25 16.98 6.94 1.55
C LEU A 25 15.53 7.28 1.30
N ALA A 26 15.09 7.20 0.05
CA ALA A 26 13.68 7.26 -0.27
C ALA A 26 13.07 5.87 -0.19
N LEU A 27 11.90 5.75 0.43
CA LEU A 27 11.19 4.48 0.56
C LEU A 27 9.75 4.63 0.09
N ILE A 28 9.33 3.71 -0.78
CA ILE A 28 7.95 3.60 -1.23
C ILE A 28 7.47 2.19 -0.91
N GLY A 29 6.36 2.12 -0.17
CA GLY A 29 5.73 0.84 0.15
C GLY A 29 4.59 0.52 -0.80
N PHE A 30 4.10 -0.70 -0.72
CA PHE A 30 2.95 -1.16 -1.48
C PHE A 30 1.82 -1.49 -0.49
N ASP A 31 0.63 -0.95 -0.72
CA ASP A 31 -0.53 -0.94 0.17
C ASP A 31 -0.33 -0.09 1.42
N ASP A 32 -1.44 0.47 1.92
CA ASP A 32 -1.43 1.39 3.05
C ASP A 32 -1.80 0.67 4.35
N PHE A 33 -0.79 0.35 5.14
CA PHE A 33 -0.98 -0.21 6.47
C PHE A 33 -0.73 0.87 7.52
N VAL A 34 -1.34 0.70 8.70
CA VAL A 34 -1.24 1.68 9.79
C VAL A 34 0.21 1.99 10.14
N PHE A 35 1.07 0.97 10.18
CA PHE A 35 2.48 1.19 10.55
C PHE A 35 3.24 2.09 9.58
N MET A 36 2.77 2.26 8.34
CA MET A 36 3.39 3.16 7.37
C MET A 36 3.11 4.63 7.67
N ARG A 37 1.97 4.91 8.30
CA ARG A 37 1.56 6.28 8.64
C ARG A 37 2.12 6.77 9.95
N ILE A 38 2.46 5.87 10.86
CA ILE A 38 2.92 6.20 12.21
C ILE A 38 4.43 6.26 12.36
N GLN A 39 5.18 6.09 11.27
CA GLN A 39 6.64 6.20 11.29
C GLN A 39 7.07 7.67 11.49
N PRO A 40 8.28 7.92 12.02
CA PRO A 40 8.83 9.28 12.11
C PRO A 40 8.86 10.00 10.76
N ALA A 41 9.14 9.26 9.67
CA ALA A 41 8.94 9.71 8.30
C ALA A 41 7.87 8.82 7.67
N PRO A 42 6.59 9.24 7.66
CA PRO A 42 5.52 8.41 7.09
C PRO A 42 5.86 7.93 5.69
N VAL A 43 5.56 6.66 5.43
CA VAL A 43 5.98 5.97 4.20
C VAL A 43 5.02 6.27 3.06
N ALA A 44 5.54 6.81 1.96
CA ALA A 44 4.78 6.94 0.71
C ALA A 44 4.43 5.56 0.17
N ILE A 45 3.26 5.42 -0.42
CA ILE A 45 2.76 4.12 -0.86
C ILE A 45 2.14 4.18 -2.25
N ILE A 46 2.09 3.01 -2.86
CA ILE A 46 1.19 2.75 -3.99
C ILE A 46 0.03 1.94 -3.40
N ASP A 47 -1.15 2.55 -3.37
CA ASP A 47 -2.34 1.96 -2.79
C ASP A 47 -3.20 1.31 -3.87
N GLN A 48 -3.42 0.02 -3.76
CA GLN A 48 -4.32 -0.70 -4.66
C GLN A 48 -5.72 -0.90 -4.06
N SER A 49 -6.00 -0.23 -2.94
CA SER A 49 -7.33 -0.24 -2.32
C SER A 49 -7.83 -1.67 -2.03
N VAL A 50 -7.07 -2.42 -1.25
CA VAL A 50 -7.35 -3.82 -0.94
C VAL A 50 -8.77 -4.00 -0.37
N GLU A 51 -9.20 -3.09 0.50
CA GLU A 51 -10.56 -3.12 1.06
C GLU A 51 -11.62 -2.98 -0.05
N HIS A 52 -11.43 -2.03 -0.96
CA HIS A 52 -12.36 -1.83 -2.08
C HIS A 52 -12.36 -3.05 -3.02
N MET A 53 -11.21 -3.63 -3.30
CA MET A 53 -11.10 -4.85 -4.11
C MET A 53 -11.87 -6.00 -3.46
N GLY A 54 -11.72 -6.18 -2.14
CA GLY A 54 -12.43 -7.21 -1.39
C GLY A 54 -13.95 -7.02 -1.45
N ARG A 55 -14.42 -5.80 -1.24
CA ARG A 55 -15.86 -5.47 -1.33
C ARG A 55 -16.41 -5.71 -2.73
N THR A 56 -15.67 -5.32 -3.75
CA THR A 56 -16.08 -5.51 -5.15
C THR A 56 -16.14 -6.98 -5.50
N ALA A 57 -15.15 -7.77 -5.10
CA ALA A 57 -15.14 -9.21 -5.33
C ALA A 57 -16.33 -9.89 -4.65
N LEU A 58 -16.62 -9.54 -3.39
CA LEU A 58 -17.76 -10.08 -2.67
C LEU A 58 -19.10 -9.71 -3.34
N ARG A 59 -19.23 -8.45 -3.75
CA ARG A 59 -20.44 -8.00 -4.46
C ARG A 59 -20.66 -8.77 -5.75
N ASN A 60 -19.60 -8.95 -6.53
CA ASN A 60 -19.68 -9.71 -7.79
C ASN A 60 -20.08 -11.17 -7.54
N LEU A 61 -19.52 -11.78 -6.48
CA LEU A 61 -19.88 -13.14 -6.09
C LEU A 61 -21.35 -13.27 -5.71
N VAL A 62 -21.86 -12.35 -4.88
CA VAL A 62 -23.27 -12.33 -4.47
C VAL A 62 -24.19 -12.16 -5.68
N GLN A 63 -23.85 -11.26 -6.59
CA GLN A 63 -24.61 -11.05 -7.81
C GLN A 63 -24.64 -12.29 -8.72
N SER A 64 -23.56 -13.06 -8.75
CA SER A 64 -23.50 -14.27 -9.55
C SER A 64 -24.47 -15.37 -9.05
N PHE A 65 -24.84 -15.37 -7.77
CA PHE A 65 -25.82 -16.31 -7.22
C PHE A 65 -27.26 -15.95 -7.58
N SER A 66 -27.54 -14.67 -7.86
CA SER A 66 -28.88 -14.18 -8.18
C SER A 66 -29.09 -13.92 -9.67
N SER A 67 -28.07 -14.09 -10.49
CA SER A 67 -28.10 -13.83 -11.93
C SER A 67 -27.56 -15.03 -12.69
N SER A 68 -28.13 -15.28 -13.87
CA SER A 68 -27.63 -16.30 -14.81
C SER A 68 -26.43 -15.82 -15.63
N SER A 69 -26.10 -14.55 -15.53
CA SER A 69 -24.94 -13.97 -16.22
C SER A 69 -23.67 -14.12 -15.39
N PRO A 70 -22.50 -14.38 -16.03
CA PRO A 70 -21.24 -14.39 -15.29
C PRO A 70 -20.97 -13.00 -14.71
N PRO A 71 -20.28 -12.92 -13.54
CA PRO A 71 -19.94 -11.63 -12.95
C PRO A 71 -18.97 -10.86 -13.84
N GLU A 72 -19.17 -9.55 -13.94
CA GLU A 72 -18.24 -8.67 -14.63
C GLU A 72 -16.98 -8.48 -13.78
N GLY A 73 -15.83 -8.50 -14.43
CA GLY A 73 -14.58 -8.17 -13.78
C GLY A 73 -14.54 -6.69 -13.38
N ALA A 74 -13.98 -6.40 -12.22
CA ALA A 74 -13.77 -5.03 -11.77
C ALA A 74 -12.33 -4.62 -11.98
N VAL A 75 -12.10 -3.42 -12.50
CA VAL A 75 -10.78 -2.80 -12.58
C VAL A 75 -10.66 -1.81 -11.44
N VAL A 76 -9.69 -2.05 -10.54
CA VAL A 76 -9.38 -1.12 -9.46
C VAL A 76 -8.07 -0.44 -9.79
N GLN A 77 -8.11 0.89 -9.88
CA GLN A 77 -6.91 1.67 -10.15
C GLN A 77 -6.05 1.79 -8.91
N THR A 78 -4.74 1.64 -9.07
CA THR A 78 -3.79 1.95 -8.02
C THR A 78 -3.63 3.46 -7.88
N ARG A 79 -3.27 3.90 -6.68
CA ARG A 79 -3.10 5.30 -6.37
C ARG A 79 -1.79 5.52 -5.62
N PHE A 80 -1.01 6.51 -6.07
CA PHE A 80 0.20 6.90 -5.37
C PHE A 80 -0.13 7.94 -4.29
N ILE A 81 0.29 7.66 -3.05
CA ILE A 81 0.14 8.59 -1.92
C ILE A 81 1.53 9.04 -1.49
N PRO A 82 1.93 10.28 -1.81
CA PRO A 82 3.22 10.81 -1.39
C PRO A 82 3.23 11.10 0.11
N ARG A 83 4.37 10.81 0.75
CA ARG A 83 4.61 11.09 2.17
C ARG A 83 6.07 11.45 2.38
N GLU A 84 6.46 11.74 3.63
CA GLU A 84 7.81 12.19 3.97
C GLU A 84 8.94 11.24 3.58
N SER A 85 8.67 9.95 3.46
CA SER A 85 9.71 8.97 3.12
C SER A 85 10.39 9.21 1.77
N ILE A 86 9.80 10.04 0.91
CA ILE A 86 10.36 10.42 -0.39
C ILE A 86 10.69 11.92 -0.49
N GLU A 87 10.42 12.69 0.56
CA GLU A 87 10.68 14.12 0.57
C GLU A 87 12.11 14.39 1.05
N PHE A 88 13.02 14.56 0.09
CA PHE A 88 14.38 14.95 0.40
C PHE A 88 14.44 16.45 0.67
N THR A 89 14.64 16.83 1.92
CA THR A 89 14.97 18.20 2.27
C THR A 89 16.49 18.31 2.40
N PRO A 90 17.12 19.22 1.64
CA PRO A 90 18.56 19.45 1.74
C PRO A 90 18.95 19.96 3.12
#